data_6cec3a9cc8a18df850f02384b5ad6e3a
#
_entry.id   6cec3a9cc8a18df850f02384b5ad6e3a
#
_cell.length_a   1.000
_cell.length_b   1.000
_cell.length_c   1.000
_cell.angle_alpha   90.00
_cell.angle_beta   90.00
_cell.angle_gamma   90.00
#
_symmetry.space_group_name_H-M   'P 1'
#
loop_
_entity.id
_entity.type
_entity.pdbx_description
1 polymer ?
#
loop_
_entity_poly.entity_id
_entity_poly.type
_entity_poly.pdbx_seq_one_letter_code
_entity_poly.pdbx_strand_id
1 'polypeptide(L)'
;LTREVLSPDGWLNTGDLAYIADGSIVITGRRKDLIIINGRNIWPQDLEHIAESQPSVRMADASAFPVTGANGEDITVLVIECRETCPEKREELRNQVRRQVRQELGIDCFIELVPRNTLPRTTSGKLARSQAKRNFLQRVAEGKVALPGLKDDIDCLPRQAVRAAAGRA
;
A
#
# COMPACT_ATOMS: atom_id res chain seq x y z
N LEU A 1 -14.25 -5.38 -20.46
CA LEU A 1 -13.03 -4.55 -20.21
C LEU A 1 -12.98 -3.32 -21.12
N THR A 2 -13.05 -3.45 -22.46
CA THR A 2 -12.93 -2.29 -23.36
C THR A 2 -14.08 -1.29 -23.20
N ARG A 3 -15.32 -1.76 -23.00
CA ARG A 3 -16.50 -0.90 -22.82
C ARG A 3 -16.55 -0.17 -21.47
N GLU A 4 -15.75 -0.60 -20.48
CA GLU A 4 -15.67 0.01 -19.15
C GLU A 4 -14.66 1.16 -19.12
N VAL A 5 -13.68 1.15 -20.01
CA VAL A 5 -12.60 2.13 -20.03
C VAL A 5 -12.69 3.10 -21.23
N LEU A 6 -13.37 2.69 -22.32
CA LEU A 6 -13.59 3.52 -23.51
C LEU A 6 -15.08 3.87 -23.61
N SER A 7 -15.40 5.14 -23.49
CA SER A 7 -16.76 5.65 -23.66
C SER A 7 -17.18 5.65 -25.14
N PRO A 8 -18.49 5.65 -25.45
CA PRO A 8 -18.98 5.66 -26.84
C PRO A 8 -18.53 6.87 -27.64
N ASP A 9 -18.26 7.98 -27.00
CA ASP A 9 -17.78 9.26 -27.58
C ASP A 9 -16.24 9.33 -27.71
N GLY A 10 -15.53 8.21 -27.44
CA GLY A 10 -14.09 8.06 -27.67
C GLY A 10 -13.19 8.48 -26.51
N TRP A 11 -13.74 8.79 -25.33
CA TRP A 11 -12.93 9.11 -24.16
C TRP A 11 -12.40 7.84 -23.46
N LEU A 12 -11.10 7.85 -23.14
CA LEU A 12 -10.45 6.78 -22.38
C LEU A 12 -10.37 7.15 -20.90
N ASN A 13 -11.03 6.36 -20.05
CA ASN A 13 -10.86 6.46 -18.61
C ASN A 13 -9.57 5.75 -18.17
N THR A 14 -8.51 6.50 -17.92
CA THR A 14 -7.20 5.97 -17.48
C THR A 14 -7.22 5.50 -16.02
N GLY A 15 -8.18 5.98 -15.23
CA GLY A 15 -8.24 5.78 -13.77
C GLY A 15 -7.24 6.64 -13.00
N ASP A 16 -6.54 7.55 -13.68
CA ASP A 16 -5.65 8.51 -13.05
C ASP A 16 -6.42 9.75 -12.57
N LEU A 17 -5.99 10.35 -11.48
CA LEU A 17 -6.46 11.63 -10.96
C LEU A 17 -5.46 12.71 -11.32
N ALA A 18 -5.98 13.85 -11.76
CA ALA A 18 -5.17 14.99 -12.16
C ALA A 18 -5.91 16.30 -11.85
N TYR A 19 -5.15 17.39 -11.80
CA TYR A 19 -5.70 18.74 -11.80
C TYR A 19 -4.97 19.61 -12.84
N ILE A 20 -5.55 20.75 -13.15
CA ILE A 20 -4.94 21.73 -14.08
C ILE A 20 -4.30 22.84 -13.24
N ALA A 21 -3.03 23.09 -13.47
CA ALA A 21 -2.30 24.21 -12.90
C ALA A 21 -1.57 24.93 -14.04
N ASP A 22 -1.78 26.23 -14.15
CA ASP A 22 -1.13 27.10 -15.15
C ASP A 22 -1.22 26.55 -16.59
N GLY A 23 -2.40 25.97 -16.94
CA GLY A 23 -2.64 25.38 -18.26
C GLY A 23 -2.00 24.01 -18.50
N SER A 24 -1.32 23.44 -17.49
CA SER A 24 -0.69 22.13 -17.54
C SER A 24 -1.48 21.11 -16.73
N ILE A 25 -1.49 19.85 -17.20
CA ILE A 25 -2.13 18.74 -16.47
C ILE A 25 -1.09 18.15 -15.49
N VAL A 26 -1.42 18.17 -14.19
CA VAL A 26 -0.63 17.56 -13.13
C VAL A 26 -1.31 16.28 -12.66
N ILE A 27 -0.69 15.13 -12.92
CA ILE A 27 -1.19 13.82 -12.48
C ILE A 27 -0.76 13.61 -11.03
N THR A 28 -1.74 13.37 -10.13
CA THR A 28 -1.49 13.16 -8.69
C THR A 28 -1.40 11.69 -8.32
N GLY A 29 -2.04 10.80 -9.07
CA GLY A 29 -2.00 9.37 -8.78
C GLY A 29 -3.18 8.62 -9.38
N ARG A 30 -3.40 7.39 -8.93
CA ARG A 30 -4.52 6.57 -9.39
C ARG A 30 -5.67 6.60 -8.40
N ARG A 31 -6.88 6.77 -8.91
CA ARG A 31 -8.11 6.77 -8.10
C ARG A 31 -8.23 5.55 -7.20
N LYS A 32 -7.90 4.35 -7.71
CA LYS A 32 -7.99 3.08 -6.98
C LYS A 32 -6.91 2.89 -5.90
N ASP A 33 -5.84 3.69 -5.96
CA ASP A 33 -4.73 3.59 -5.02
C ASP A 33 -4.90 4.60 -3.86
N LEU A 34 -5.82 5.57 -3.99
CA LEU A 34 -6.10 6.58 -2.98
C LEU A 34 -6.54 5.91 -1.67
N ILE A 35 -5.90 6.30 -0.58
CA ILE A 35 -6.22 5.85 0.77
C ILE A 35 -7.17 6.88 1.38
N ILE A 36 -8.33 6.43 1.88
CA ILE A 36 -9.32 7.31 2.51
C ILE A 36 -9.41 6.91 3.98
N ILE A 37 -8.95 7.78 4.87
CA ILE A 37 -8.97 7.58 6.32
C ILE A 37 -9.67 8.77 6.99
N ASN A 38 -10.72 8.50 7.74
CA ASN A 38 -11.48 9.54 8.46
C ASN A 38 -11.91 10.70 7.54
N GLY A 39 -12.35 10.39 6.31
CA GLY A 39 -12.76 11.38 5.31
C GLY A 39 -11.61 12.16 4.66
N ARG A 40 -10.35 11.85 4.97
CA ARG A 40 -9.16 12.48 4.36
C ARG A 40 -8.59 11.61 3.25
N ASN A 41 -8.25 12.24 2.15
CA ASN A 41 -7.54 11.61 1.03
C ASN A 41 -6.02 11.64 1.30
N ILE A 42 -5.43 10.46 1.37
CA ILE A 42 -3.97 10.29 1.57
C ILE A 42 -3.41 9.59 0.33
N TRP A 43 -2.39 10.17 -0.25
CA TRP A 43 -1.70 9.54 -1.36
C TRP A 43 -0.71 8.49 -0.85
N PRO A 44 -0.69 7.27 -1.41
CA PRO A 44 0.31 6.26 -1.05
C PRO A 44 1.74 6.77 -1.17
N GLN A 45 1.99 7.61 -2.18
CA GLN A 45 3.30 8.18 -2.44
C GLN A 45 3.81 9.05 -1.30
N ASP A 46 2.94 9.75 -0.57
CA ASP A 46 3.34 10.58 0.58
C ASP A 46 3.87 9.70 1.71
N LEU A 47 3.19 8.58 1.99
CA LEU A 47 3.64 7.58 2.96
C LEU A 47 4.94 6.90 2.55
N GLU A 48 5.04 6.52 1.27
CA GLU A 48 6.22 5.89 0.68
C GLU A 48 7.41 6.84 0.78
N HIS A 49 7.23 8.13 0.44
CA HIS A 49 8.26 9.16 0.54
C HIS A 49 8.76 9.36 1.98
N ILE A 50 7.87 9.39 2.97
CA ILE A 50 8.24 9.47 4.38
C ILE A 50 9.12 8.27 4.79
N ALA A 51 8.78 7.05 4.35
CA ALA A 51 9.60 5.88 4.62
C ALA A 51 10.96 5.96 3.92
N GLU A 52 10.98 6.38 2.67
CA GLU A 52 12.17 6.49 1.83
C GLU A 52 13.11 7.63 2.26
N SER A 53 12.61 8.61 3.03
CA SER A 53 13.45 9.65 3.64
C SER A 53 14.35 9.12 4.77
N GLN A 54 14.10 7.91 5.26
CA GLN A 54 14.93 7.30 6.29
C GLN A 54 16.26 6.78 5.71
N PRO A 55 17.40 6.99 6.37
CA PRO A 55 18.72 6.59 5.83
C PRO A 55 18.88 5.11 5.52
N SER A 56 18.11 4.24 6.19
CA SER A 56 18.14 2.78 6.02
C SER A 56 17.20 2.26 4.96
N VAL A 57 16.36 3.11 4.35
CA VAL A 57 15.39 2.78 3.31
C VAL A 57 15.83 3.38 1.98
N ARG A 58 15.72 2.64 0.91
CA ARG A 58 16.04 3.15 -0.43
C ARG A 58 14.78 3.63 -1.14
N MET A 59 14.97 4.41 -2.17
CA MET A 59 13.93 4.78 -3.12
C MET A 59 13.27 3.54 -3.71
N ALA A 60 11.95 3.54 -3.78
CA ALA A 60 11.09 2.46 -4.24
C ALA A 60 11.18 1.15 -3.41
N ASP A 61 11.68 1.21 -2.16
CA ASP A 61 11.67 0.10 -1.20
C ASP A 61 10.50 0.21 -0.19
N ALA A 62 9.52 1.06 -0.44
CA ALA A 62 8.31 1.19 0.37
C ALA A 62 7.03 1.08 -0.47
N SER A 63 5.97 0.51 0.09
CA SER A 63 4.66 0.40 -0.55
C SER A 63 3.54 0.63 0.45
N ALA A 64 2.68 1.62 0.17
CA ALA A 64 1.52 1.94 1.00
C ALA A 64 0.20 1.56 0.31
N PHE A 65 -0.76 1.04 1.09
CA PHE A 65 -2.09 0.69 0.61
C PHE A 65 -3.08 0.56 1.77
N PRO A 66 -4.39 0.73 1.53
CA PRO A 66 -5.41 0.49 2.54
C PRO A 66 -5.72 -1.01 2.62
N VAL A 67 -6.04 -1.47 3.83
CA VAL A 67 -6.59 -2.81 4.11
C VAL A 67 -7.82 -2.63 4.97
N THR A 68 -8.93 -3.23 4.60
CA THR A 68 -10.15 -3.18 5.40
C THR A 68 -10.04 -4.18 6.55
N GLY A 69 -10.17 -3.69 7.77
CA GLY A 69 -10.18 -4.50 8.98
C GLY A 69 -11.50 -5.26 9.17
N ALA A 70 -11.54 -6.14 10.17
CA ALA A 70 -12.72 -6.97 10.48
C ALA A 70 -13.97 -6.15 10.82
N ASN A 71 -13.79 -5.00 11.45
CA ASN A 71 -14.87 -4.05 11.78
C ASN A 71 -15.31 -3.16 10.61
N GLY A 72 -14.76 -3.35 9.41
CA GLY A 72 -15.06 -2.55 8.23
C GLY A 72 -14.29 -1.22 8.16
N GLU A 73 -13.41 -0.93 9.11
CA GLU A 73 -12.55 0.25 9.07
C GLU A 73 -11.33 0.01 8.20
N ASP A 74 -10.91 1.02 7.44
CA ASP A 74 -9.70 0.95 6.65
C ASP A 74 -8.47 1.24 7.50
N ILE A 75 -7.50 0.32 7.43
CA ILE A 75 -6.20 0.42 8.08
C ILE A 75 -5.18 0.78 7.00
N THR A 76 -4.44 1.86 7.22
CA THR A 76 -3.30 2.20 6.36
C THR A 76 -2.14 1.26 6.66
N VAL A 77 -1.66 0.54 5.66
CA VAL A 77 -0.51 -0.36 5.75
C VAL A 77 0.64 0.23 4.95
N LEU A 78 1.83 0.23 5.55
CA LEU A 78 3.08 0.63 4.93
C LEU A 78 4.09 -0.51 5.08
N VAL A 79 4.42 -1.17 3.96
CA VAL A 79 5.42 -2.23 3.90
C VAL A 79 6.74 -1.64 3.45
N ILE A 80 7.81 -1.86 4.20
CA ILE A 80 9.14 -1.27 3.94
C ILE A 80 10.18 -2.38 3.84
N GLU A 81 10.91 -2.42 2.75
CA GLU A 81 12.10 -3.26 2.61
C GLU A 81 13.28 -2.64 3.37
N CYS A 82 13.87 -3.37 4.28
CA CYS A 82 15.09 -2.92 4.95
C CYS A 82 16.11 -4.06 5.09
N ARG A 83 17.40 -3.68 5.19
CA ARG A 83 18.50 -4.62 5.42
C ARG A 83 18.75 -4.88 6.89
N GLU A 84 18.19 -4.04 7.75
CA GLU A 84 18.45 -4.14 9.17
C GLU A 84 17.86 -5.44 9.73
N THR A 85 18.68 -6.19 10.45
CA THR A 85 18.32 -7.45 11.08
C THR A 85 18.22 -7.34 12.60
N CYS A 86 18.86 -6.31 13.20
CA CYS A 86 18.82 -6.06 14.62
C CYS A 86 17.41 -5.63 15.05
N PRO A 87 16.75 -6.36 15.98
CA PRO A 87 15.38 -6.08 16.38
C PRO A 87 15.20 -4.65 16.93
N GLU A 88 16.15 -4.15 17.70
CA GLU A 88 16.11 -2.83 18.32
C GLU A 88 16.13 -1.72 17.25
N LYS A 89 17.02 -1.83 16.27
CA LYS A 89 17.12 -0.88 15.15
C LYS A 89 15.90 -0.94 14.23
N ARG A 90 15.32 -2.12 14.05
CA ARG A 90 14.06 -2.26 13.30
C ARG A 90 12.91 -1.57 14.02
N GLU A 91 12.83 -1.71 15.34
CA GLU A 91 11.79 -1.02 16.12
C GLU A 91 12.01 0.50 16.15
N GLU A 92 13.26 0.94 16.22
CA GLU A 92 13.60 2.35 16.10
C GLU A 92 13.16 2.92 14.75
N LEU A 93 13.48 2.26 13.63
CA LEU A 93 13.04 2.65 12.30
C LEU A 93 11.51 2.73 12.23
N ARG A 94 10.80 1.71 12.74
CA ARG A 94 9.34 1.68 12.77
C ARG A 94 8.76 2.86 13.54
N ASN A 95 9.36 3.20 14.68
CA ASN A 95 8.94 4.32 15.52
C ASN A 95 9.27 5.69 14.90
N GLN A 96 10.38 5.83 14.18
CA GLN A 96 10.74 7.04 13.45
C GLN A 96 9.73 7.30 12.34
N VAL A 97 9.48 6.32 11.47
CA VAL A 97 8.50 6.43 10.38
C VAL A 97 7.10 6.74 10.92
N ARG A 98 6.66 6.02 11.97
CA ARG A 98 5.33 6.26 12.57
C ARG A 98 5.18 7.68 13.11
N ARG A 99 6.21 8.20 13.79
CA ARG A 99 6.20 9.59 14.29
C ARG A 99 6.10 10.59 13.14
N GLN A 100 6.86 10.40 12.08
CA GLN A 100 6.87 11.30 10.94
C GLN A 100 5.53 11.27 10.18
N VAL A 101 4.94 10.08 9.96
CA VAL A 101 3.60 9.93 9.37
C VAL A 101 2.54 10.67 10.20
N ARG A 102 2.60 10.57 11.52
CA ARG A 102 1.69 11.32 12.40
C ARG A 102 1.90 12.83 12.31
N GLN A 103 3.14 13.28 12.26
CA GLN A 103 3.48 14.71 12.19
C GLN A 103 3.08 15.33 10.85
N GLU A 104 3.36 14.67 9.74
CA GLU A 104 3.13 15.23 8.40
C GLU A 104 1.70 14.98 7.88
N LEU A 105 1.18 13.78 8.10
CA LEU A 105 -0.11 13.37 7.54
C LEU A 105 -1.24 13.33 8.59
N GLY A 106 -0.91 13.35 9.88
CA GLY A 106 -1.90 13.31 10.96
C GLY A 106 -2.71 12.02 11.03
N ILE A 107 -2.14 10.90 10.57
CA ILE A 107 -2.76 9.57 10.58
C ILE A 107 -1.87 8.54 11.26
N ASP A 108 -2.46 7.42 11.65
CA ASP A 108 -1.73 6.22 12.05
C ASP A 108 -1.60 5.25 10.88
N CYS A 109 -0.51 4.46 10.88
CA CYS A 109 -0.32 3.38 9.93
C CYS A 109 0.29 2.16 10.59
N PHE A 110 -0.07 0.99 10.07
CA PHE A 110 0.61 -0.25 10.39
C PHE A 110 1.88 -0.35 9.54
N ILE A 111 3.04 -0.58 10.17
CA ILE A 111 4.32 -0.67 9.47
C ILE A 111 4.86 -2.08 9.56
N GLU A 112 5.01 -2.74 8.41
CA GLU A 112 5.69 -4.02 8.26
C GLU A 112 7.08 -3.81 7.65
N LEU A 113 8.11 -4.23 8.37
CA LEU A 113 9.48 -4.28 7.83
C LEU A 113 9.73 -5.66 7.25
N VAL A 114 10.13 -5.72 5.98
CA VAL A 114 10.37 -6.97 5.27
C VAL A 114 11.81 -7.04 4.74
N PRO A 115 12.34 -8.25 4.48
CA PRO A 115 13.61 -8.39 3.77
C PRO A 115 13.58 -7.75 2.39
N ARG A 116 14.74 -7.43 1.85
CA ARG A 116 14.85 -6.91 0.48
C ARG A 116 14.35 -7.91 -0.56
N ASN A 117 13.89 -7.37 -1.69
CA ASN A 117 13.30 -8.11 -2.79
C ASN A 117 11.99 -8.85 -2.41
N THR A 118 11.31 -8.41 -1.37
CA THR A 118 9.98 -8.92 -0.97
C THR A 118 8.85 -8.18 -1.71
N LEU A 119 9.05 -6.88 -1.99
CA LEU A 119 8.06 -6.06 -2.68
C LEU A 119 8.06 -6.40 -4.19
N PRO A 120 6.89 -6.73 -4.75
CA PRO A 120 6.77 -7.09 -6.16
C PRO A 120 6.96 -5.87 -7.06
N ARG A 121 7.65 -6.08 -8.17
CA ARG A 121 7.88 -5.07 -9.20
C ARG A 121 7.33 -5.53 -10.54
N THR A 122 6.89 -4.58 -11.34
CA THR A 122 6.52 -4.83 -12.73
C THR A 122 7.75 -5.12 -13.58
N THR A 123 7.56 -5.59 -14.82
CA THR A 123 8.64 -5.79 -15.79
C THR A 123 9.42 -4.50 -16.08
N SER A 124 8.79 -3.33 -15.93
CA SER A 124 9.44 -2.02 -16.03
C SER A 124 10.14 -1.55 -14.75
N GLY A 125 10.23 -2.40 -13.71
CA GLY A 125 10.86 -2.09 -12.42
C GLY A 125 10.02 -1.26 -11.45
N LYS A 126 8.82 -0.83 -11.85
CA LYS A 126 7.92 -0.06 -10.98
C LYS A 126 7.28 -0.94 -9.91
N LEU A 127 7.07 -0.37 -8.73
CA LEU A 127 6.40 -1.04 -7.62
C LEU A 127 4.95 -1.44 -7.99
N ALA A 128 4.60 -2.70 -7.75
CA ALA A 128 3.28 -3.24 -8.02
C ALA A 128 2.41 -3.26 -6.75
N ARG A 129 1.86 -2.10 -6.33
CA ARG A 129 1.10 -1.93 -5.07
C ARG A 129 -0.02 -2.96 -4.90
N SER A 130 -0.80 -3.23 -5.95
CA SER A 130 -1.88 -4.22 -5.88
C SER A 130 -1.37 -5.63 -5.56
N GLN A 131 -0.19 -6.00 -6.06
CA GLN A 131 0.44 -7.28 -5.73
C GLN A 131 1.05 -7.25 -4.33
N ALA A 132 1.66 -6.12 -3.91
CA ALA A 132 2.18 -5.94 -2.56
C ALA A 132 1.07 -6.11 -1.52
N LYS A 133 -0.11 -5.52 -1.75
CA LYS A 133 -1.30 -5.71 -0.92
C LYS A 133 -1.73 -7.18 -0.84
N ARG A 134 -1.80 -7.89 -1.97
CA ARG A 134 -2.14 -9.33 -1.98
C ARG A 134 -1.14 -10.17 -1.18
N ASN A 135 0.15 -9.93 -1.39
CA ASN A 135 1.21 -10.65 -0.67
C ASN A 135 1.17 -10.36 0.84
N PHE A 136 0.85 -9.12 1.23
CA PHE A 136 0.67 -8.75 2.63
C PHE A 136 -0.52 -9.50 3.25
N LEU A 137 -1.70 -9.48 2.61
CA LEU A 137 -2.88 -10.19 3.09
C LEU A 137 -2.66 -11.70 3.19
N GLN A 138 -1.88 -12.28 2.27
CA GLN A 138 -1.49 -13.68 2.35
C GLN A 138 -0.64 -13.95 3.60
N ARG A 139 0.35 -13.10 3.92
CA ARG A 139 1.16 -13.24 5.14
C ARG A 139 0.33 -13.09 6.42
N VAL A 140 -0.67 -12.21 6.41
CA VAL A 140 -1.63 -12.10 7.53
C VAL A 140 -2.44 -13.39 7.68
N ALA A 141 -2.99 -13.93 6.58
CA ALA A 141 -3.75 -15.18 6.58
C ALA A 141 -2.92 -16.41 7.02
N GLU A 142 -1.62 -16.40 6.73
CA GLU A 142 -0.66 -17.42 7.17
C GLU A 142 -0.21 -17.22 8.64
N GLY A 143 -0.71 -16.22 9.34
CA GLY A 143 -0.33 -15.89 10.72
C GLY A 143 1.10 -15.35 10.89
N LYS A 144 1.76 -14.98 9.79
CA LYS A 144 3.12 -14.41 9.82
C LYS A 144 3.14 -12.93 10.22
N VAL A 145 2.01 -12.26 10.07
CA VAL A 145 1.82 -10.83 10.42
C VAL A 145 0.58 -10.71 11.28
N ALA A 146 0.74 -10.16 12.48
CA ALA A 146 -0.38 -9.83 13.35
C ALA A 146 -0.83 -8.38 13.05
N LEU A 147 -1.94 -8.22 12.36
CA LEU A 147 -2.55 -6.91 12.12
C LEU A 147 -3.54 -6.61 13.25
N PRO A 148 -3.37 -5.51 14.02
CA PRO A 148 -4.34 -5.12 15.03
C PRO A 148 -5.72 -4.91 14.39
N GLY A 149 -6.78 -5.47 14.98
CA GLY A 149 -8.14 -5.40 14.43
C GLY A 149 -8.50 -6.51 13.42
N LEU A 150 -7.58 -7.43 13.08
CA LEU A 150 -7.87 -8.59 12.22
C LEU A 150 -7.79 -9.94 12.97
N LYS A 151 -7.68 -9.92 14.31
CA LYS A 151 -7.35 -11.12 15.08
C LYS A 151 -8.40 -12.22 15.11
N ASP A 152 -9.68 -11.96 14.77
CA ASP A 152 -10.74 -12.93 15.01
C ASP A 152 -11.60 -13.36 13.81
N ASP A 153 -11.35 -12.81 12.59
CA ASP A 153 -12.18 -13.13 11.41
C ASP A 153 -11.39 -13.48 10.14
N ILE A 154 -10.45 -14.42 10.25
CA ILE A 154 -9.80 -15.02 9.06
C ILE A 154 -10.83 -15.76 8.18
N ASP A 155 -12.00 -16.07 8.70
CA ASP A 155 -13.09 -16.72 7.96
C ASP A 155 -13.89 -15.79 7.02
N CYS A 156 -13.77 -14.46 7.15
CA CYS A 156 -14.47 -13.48 6.31
C CYS A 156 -13.74 -13.03 5.06
N LEU A 157 -12.48 -13.43 4.85
CA LEU A 157 -11.83 -13.21 3.55
C LEU A 157 -12.53 -14.11 2.52
N PRO A 158 -13.07 -13.56 1.41
CA PRO A 158 -13.74 -14.38 0.41
C PRO A 158 -12.77 -15.45 -0.07
N ARG A 159 -13.11 -16.73 0.17
CA ARG A 159 -12.30 -17.90 -0.22
C ARG A 159 -11.93 -17.92 -1.71
N GLN A 160 -12.55 -17.06 -2.51
CA GLN A 160 -12.22 -16.83 -3.91
C GLN A 160 -10.90 -16.09 -4.14
N ALA A 161 -10.46 -15.22 -3.22
CA ALA A 161 -9.17 -14.51 -3.35
C ALA A 161 -7.97 -15.44 -3.09
N VAL A 162 -8.14 -16.45 -2.23
CA VAL A 162 -7.08 -17.41 -1.89
C VAL A 162 -6.92 -18.47 -3.01
N ARG A 163 -8.00 -18.86 -3.69
CA ARG A 163 -7.94 -19.85 -4.81
C ARG A 163 -7.37 -19.29 -6.11
N ALA A 164 -7.51 -17.99 -6.36
CA ALA A 164 -6.94 -17.35 -7.56
C ALA A 164 -5.42 -17.23 -7.52
N ALA A 165 -4.80 -17.27 -6.32
CA ALA A 165 -3.34 -17.22 -6.16
C ALA A 165 -2.66 -18.61 -6.25
N ALA A 166 -3.41 -19.70 -5.99
CA ALA A 166 -2.89 -21.08 -5.96
C ALA A 166 -3.04 -21.85 -7.29
N GLY A 167 -3.63 -21.28 -8.30
CA GLY A 167 -4.05 -21.97 -9.53
C GLY A 167 -3.37 -21.51 -10.81
N ARG A 168 -2.06 -21.26 -10.81
CA ARG A 168 -1.20 -21.29 -12.02
C ARG A 168 0.22 -21.68 -11.62
N ALA A 169 0.45 -22.96 -11.53
CA ALA A 169 1.75 -23.57 -11.79
C ALA A 169 1.79 -23.99 -13.24
#